data_d4bc7d872151543768a8a418d9efa156
#
_entry.id   d4bc7d872151543768a8a418d9efa156
#
_cell.length_a   1.000
_cell.length_b   1.000
_cell.length_c   1.000
_cell.angle_alpha   90.00
_cell.angle_beta   90.00
_cell.angle_gamma   90.00
#
_symmetry.space_group_name_H-M   'P 1'
#
loop_
_entity.id
_entity.type
_entity.pdbx_description
1 polymer ?
#
loop_
_entity_poly.entity_id
_entity_poly.type
_entity_poly.pdbx_seq_one_letter_code
_entity_poly.pdbx_strand_id
1 'polypeptide(L)'
;MGLYSFYRISKPSADKVPQERVAAEYKALRNRTFWGATAAYSLYYVCRMSLSVVKQPLIDEGILSAGQLGLIGSALLFVYAVGKFMNGFIADYCNMKRFMATGLFISAAVNLIMGALGFFHGPAGLPSMLIFIAFAVLWGINGWMQSMGSPPGVISLSRWFPRSKRGTYYSIFSSTPYVGEFLSFIITGMVVGAFGWEYGFIVAAAAGLVGSAVILLFVSDTPESKGLPSIYELSGEQKTKEDQMATKELQKIVLRHPGIWIIALSSAFIYITKYAVAGWGVLFLQKAKDFPLEEATQIIAFSAAFGVVGTVLAGWLSDRIFKGDRVKPAILSGVLSFIALALFLFAGGGYVMNIFYVSLFSLAVGVL
;
A
#
# COMPACT_ATOMS: atom_id res chain seq x y z
N MET A 1 -29.22 -0.15 11.26
CA MET A 1 -28.34 0.97 10.84
C MET A 1 -27.95 0.72 9.38
N GLY A 2 -28.24 1.67 8.47
CA GLY A 2 -27.86 1.49 7.05
C GLY A 2 -26.34 1.64 6.85
N LEU A 3 -25.79 1.00 5.81
CA LEU A 3 -24.37 1.08 5.42
C LEU A 3 -23.83 2.52 5.41
N TYR A 4 -24.64 3.48 4.95
CA TYR A 4 -24.28 4.89 4.91
C TYR A 4 -24.01 5.47 6.32
N SER A 5 -24.81 5.10 7.32
CA SER A 5 -24.61 5.60 8.69
C SER A 5 -23.37 5.03 9.36
N PHE A 6 -22.96 3.81 8.96
CA PHE A 6 -21.74 3.18 9.47
C PHE A 6 -20.48 3.91 9.01
N TYR A 7 -20.44 4.33 7.73
CA TYR A 7 -19.25 5.02 7.19
C TYR A 7 -19.25 6.53 7.38
N ARG A 8 -20.27 7.12 7.94
CA ARG A 8 -20.32 8.57 8.16
C ARG A 8 -19.20 9.05 9.07
N ILE A 9 -18.62 10.21 8.76
CA ILE A 9 -17.64 10.90 9.62
C ILE A 9 -18.18 11.00 11.04
N SER A 10 -17.33 10.75 12.04
CA SER A 10 -17.70 10.78 13.44
C SER A 10 -18.18 12.18 13.86
N LYS A 11 -19.29 12.23 14.57
CA LYS A 11 -19.78 13.49 15.16
C LYS A 11 -18.81 13.95 16.25
N PRO A 12 -18.70 15.27 16.49
CA PRO A 12 -18.00 15.80 17.65
C PRO A 12 -18.53 15.19 18.94
N SER A 13 -17.64 14.90 19.89
CA SER A 13 -18.04 14.43 21.22
C SER A 13 -18.77 15.55 21.98
N ALA A 14 -19.80 15.18 22.74
CA ALA A 14 -20.44 16.08 23.68
C ALA A 14 -19.52 16.42 24.86
N ASP A 15 -18.75 15.42 25.32
CA ASP A 15 -17.77 15.60 26.38
C ASP A 15 -16.50 16.25 25.82
N LYS A 16 -16.17 17.43 26.32
CA LYS A 16 -14.97 18.17 25.92
C LYS A 16 -13.81 17.86 26.86
N VAL A 17 -12.62 17.73 26.28
CA VAL A 17 -11.38 17.60 27.06
C VAL A 17 -11.11 18.89 27.81
N PRO A 18 -10.82 18.87 29.13
CA PRO A 18 -10.43 20.06 29.90
C PRO A 18 -9.22 20.77 29.26
N GLN A 19 -9.23 22.10 29.24
CA GLN A 19 -8.23 22.91 28.53
C GLN A 19 -6.79 22.56 28.93
N GLU A 20 -6.57 22.25 30.20
CA GLU A 20 -5.25 21.87 30.75
C GLU A 20 -4.70 20.56 30.12
N ARG A 21 -5.57 19.66 29.69
CA ARG A 21 -5.21 18.35 29.13
C ARG A 21 -5.21 18.33 27.62
N VAL A 22 -5.74 19.34 26.93
CA VAL A 22 -5.91 19.36 25.47
C VAL A 22 -4.60 19.08 24.74
N ALA A 23 -3.50 19.75 25.11
CA ALA A 23 -2.22 19.60 24.43
C ALA A 23 -1.64 18.17 24.58
N ALA A 24 -1.73 17.58 25.78
CA ALA A 24 -1.23 16.23 26.06
C ALA A 24 -2.08 15.16 25.34
N GLU A 25 -3.40 15.25 25.46
CA GLU A 25 -4.35 14.32 24.82
C GLU A 25 -4.26 14.39 23.28
N TYR A 26 -4.16 15.59 22.72
CA TYR A 26 -3.98 15.77 21.29
C TYR A 26 -2.68 15.11 20.80
N LYS A 27 -1.56 15.35 21.49
CA LYS A 27 -0.27 14.74 21.13
C LYS A 27 -0.34 13.22 21.18
N ALA A 28 -0.93 12.66 22.22
CA ALA A 28 -1.07 11.21 22.40
C ALA A 28 -1.95 10.58 21.29
N LEU A 29 -3.16 11.14 21.09
CA LEU A 29 -4.13 10.61 20.12
C LEU A 29 -3.65 10.79 18.68
N ARG A 30 -3.01 11.92 18.34
CA ARG A 30 -2.40 12.17 17.04
C ARG A 30 -1.33 11.14 16.73
N ASN A 31 -0.38 10.93 17.63
CA ASN A 31 0.71 9.98 17.44
C ASN A 31 0.18 8.54 17.34
N ARG A 32 -0.76 8.18 18.22
CA ARG A 32 -1.42 6.87 18.19
C ARG A 32 -2.16 6.62 16.88
N THR A 33 -2.90 7.61 16.38
CA THR A 33 -3.62 7.53 15.10
C THR A 33 -2.65 7.41 13.93
N PHE A 34 -1.61 8.21 13.89
CA PHE A 34 -0.64 8.20 12.82
C PHE A 34 0.12 6.88 12.73
N TRP A 35 0.71 6.43 13.83
CA TRP A 35 1.48 5.18 13.84
C TRP A 35 0.61 3.96 13.66
N GLY A 36 -0.62 3.97 14.19
CA GLY A 36 -1.60 2.91 13.96
C GLY A 36 -2.01 2.80 12.49
N ALA A 37 -2.29 3.92 11.83
CA ALA A 37 -2.61 3.94 10.40
C ALA A 37 -1.41 3.53 9.53
N THR A 38 -0.21 4.01 9.87
CA THR A 38 1.04 3.70 9.17
C THR A 38 1.39 2.22 9.26
N ALA A 39 1.40 1.65 10.47
CA ALA A 39 1.67 0.22 10.67
C ALA A 39 0.63 -0.66 9.95
N ALA A 40 -0.65 -0.35 10.10
CA ALA A 40 -1.70 -1.11 9.44
C ALA A 40 -1.64 -1.01 7.91
N TYR A 41 -1.25 0.15 7.36
CA TYR A 41 -1.10 0.28 5.91
C TYR A 41 0.08 -0.53 5.36
N SER A 42 1.15 -0.73 6.15
CA SER A 42 2.19 -1.70 5.78
C SER A 42 1.62 -3.13 5.69
N LEU A 43 0.71 -3.52 6.59
CA LEU A 43 0.08 -4.84 6.58
C LEU A 43 -0.91 -5.05 5.41
N TYR A 44 -1.44 -3.96 4.83
CA TYR A 44 -2.16 -4.03 3.55
C TYR A 44 -1.29 -4.63 2.45
N TYR A 45 0.00 -4.25 2.41
CA TYR A 45 0.92 -4.76 1.39
C TYR A 45 1.26 -6.24 1.58
N VAL A 46 1.25 -6.75 2.81
CA VAL A 46 1.38 -8.20 3.06
C VAL A 46 0.24 -8.95 2.38
N CYS A 47 -1.02 -8.50 2.55
CA CYS A 47 -2.18 -9.09 1.88
C CYS A 47 -2.17 -8.93 0.35
N ARG A 48 -1.44 -7.94 -0.18
CA ARG A 48 -1.35 -7.68 -1.63
C ARG A 48 -0.28 -8.52 -2.31
N MET A 49 0.85 -8.75 -1.65
CA MET A 49 2.03 -9.36 -2.26
C MET A 49 2.08 -10.89 -2.09
N SER A 50 1.17 -11.49 -1.31
CA SER A 50 1.12 -12.93 -1.08
C SER A 50 1.11 -13.74 -2.38
N LEU A 51 0.30 -13.37 -3.38
CA LEU A 51 0.27 -14.03 -4.68
C LEU A 51 1.64 -13.98 -5.41
N SER A 52 2.42 -12.91 -5.21
CA SER A 52 3.70 -12.75 -5.91
C SER A 52 4.72 -13.81 -5.50
N VAL A 53 4.65 -14.29 -4.26
CA VAL A 53 5.54 -15.29 -3.69
C VAL A 53 5.12 -16.72 -4.11
N VAL A 54 3.82 -16.97 -4.18
CA VAL A 54 3.30 -18.33 -4.42
C VAL A 54 3.16 -18.72 -5.90
N LYS A 55 3.52 -17.84 -6.84
CA LYS A 55 3.35 -18.09 -8.27
C LYS A 55 4.08 -19.34 -8.75
N GLN A 56 5.35 -19.49 -8.37
CA GLN A 56 6.15 -20.62 -8.81
C GLN A 56 5.62 -21.94 -8.29
N PRO A 57 5.36 -22.13 -6.99
CA PRO A 57 4.72 -23.32 -6.48
C PRO A 57 3.42 -23.71 -7.23
N LEU A 58 2.54 -22.74 -7.48
CA LEU A 58 1.30 -22.98 -8.22
C LEU A 58 1.52 -23.47 -9.67
N ILE A 59 2.61 -23.04 -10.31
CA ILE A 59 3.00 -23.52 -11.65
C ILE A 59 3.59 -24.91 -11.57
N ASP A 60 4.49 -25.18 -10.62
CA ASP A 60 5.19 -26.45 -10.48
C ASP A 60 4.25 -27.59 -10.08
N GLU A 61 3.22 -27.30 -9.29
CA GLU A 61 2.15 -28.24 -8.96
C GLU A 61 1.09 -28.39 -10.07
N GLY A 62 1.23 -27.65 -11.18
CA GLY A 62 0.31 -27.72 -12.32
C GLY A 62 -1.10 -27.18 -12.05
N ILE A 63 -1.27 -26.40 -10.96
CA ILE A 63 -2.57 -25.85 -10.55
C ILE A 63 -2.96 -24.70 -11.47
N LEU A 64 -2.04 -23.78 -11.72
CA LEU A 64 -2.24 -22.60 -12.57
C LEU A 64 -1.05 -22.36 -13.50
N SER A 65 -1.33 -21.96 -14.73
CA SER A 65 -0.31 -21.54 -15.68
C SER A 65 0.16 -20.11 -15.41
N ALA A 66 1.34 -19.75 -15.89
CA ALA A 66 1.86 -18.38 -15.82
C ALA A 66 0.90 -17.34 -16.45
N GLY A 67 0.23 -17.72 -17.57
CA GLY A 67 -0.78 -16.88 -18.21
C GLY A 67 -2.00 -16.63 -17.31
N GLN A 68 -2.51 -17.66 -16.64
CA GLN A 68 -3.62 -17.54 -15.69
C GLN A 68 -3.24 -16.67 -14.49
N LEU A 69 -2.04 -16.85 -13.94
CA LEU A 69 -1.52 -15.99 -12.87
C LEU A 69 -1.36 -14.53 -13.30
N GLY A 70 -1.01 -14.30 -14.57
CA GLY A 70 -1.01 -12.98 -15.18
C GLY A 70 -2.40 -12.33 -15.20
N LEU A 71 -3.41 -13.08 -15.62
CA LEU A 71 -4.80 -12.60 -15.63
C LEU A 71 -5.32 -12.32 -14.22
N ILE A 72 -5.04 -13.18 -13.24
CA ILE A 72 -5.39 -12.96 -11.83
C ILE A 72 -4.72 -11.67 -11.32
N GLY A 73 -3.42 -11.50 -11.56
CA GLY A 73 -2.70 -10.27 -11.18
C GLY A 73 -3.27 -9.02 -11.85
N SER A 74 -3.63 -9.12 -13.13
CA SER A 74 -4.27 -8.03 -13.88
C SER A 74 -5.65 -7.67 -13.33
N ALA A 75 -6.44 -8.66 -12.90
CA ALA A 75 -7.74 -8.42 -12.27
C ALA A 75 -7.59 -7.55 -11.01
N LEU A 76 -6.62 -7.86 -10.14
CA LEU A 76 -6.33 -7.02 -8.96
C LEU A 76 -5.95 -5.60 -9.38
N LEU A 77 -4.98 -5.44 -10.29
CA LEU A 77 -4.46 -4.12 -10.64
C LEU A 77 -5.52 -3.24 -11.31
N PHE A 78 -6.33 -3.81 -12.19
CA PHE A 78 -7.42 -3.09 -12.86
C PHE A 78 -8.47 -2.62 -11.86
N VAL A 79 -8.98 -3.56 -11.03
CA VAL A 79 -10.01 -3.22 -10.03
C VAL A 79 -9.43 -2.27 -8.96
N TYR A 80 -8.16 -2.42 -8.59
CA TYR A 80 -7.46 -1.49 -7.69
C TYR A 80 -7.38 -0.08 -8.28
N ALA A 81 -7.06 0.07 -9.56
CA ALA A 81 -6.95 1.39 -10.20
C ALA A 81 -8.31 2.11 -10.21
N VAL A 82 -9.38 1.40 -10.65
CA VAL A 82 -10.75 1.93 -10.60
C VAL A 82 -11.18 2.22 -9.17
N GLY A 83 -10.94 1.28 -8.27
CA GLY A 83 -11.25 1.43 -6.85
C GLY A 83 -10.49 2.61 -6.22
N LYS A 84 -9.21 2.80 -6.53
CA LYS A 84 -8.42 3.90 -5.97
C LYS A 84 -8.93 5.27 -6.42
N PHE A 85 -9.34 5.38 -7.68
CA PHE A 85 -9.99 6.58 -8.19
C PHE A 85 -11.31 6.85 -7.45
N MET A 86 -12.21 5.88 -7.39
CA MET A 86 -13.54 6.04 -6.74
C MET A 86 -13.42 6.23 -5.22
N ASN A 87 -12.63 5.39 -4.56
CA ASN A 87 -12.45 5.44 -3.11
C ASN A 87 -11.69 6.69 -2.65
N GLY A 88 -10.89 7.32 -3.52
CA GLY A 88 -10.30 8.63 -3.27
C GLY A 88 -11.36 9.69 -2.98
N PHE A 89 -12.42 9.72 -3.80
CA PHE A 89 -13.55 10.66 -3.61
C PHE A 89 -14.49 10.24 -2.48
N ILE A 90 -14.76 8.94 -2.35
CA ILE A 90 -15.67 8.41 -1.32
C ILE A 90 -15.09 8.63 0.08
N ALA A 91 -13.78 8.45 0.25
CA ALA A 91 -13.11 8.56 1.53
C ALA A 91 -13.22 9.95 2.18
N ASP A 92 -13.35 11.02 1.37
CA ASP A 92 -13.55 12.39 1.88
C ASP A 92 -14.80 12.52 2.75
N TYR A 93 -15.83 11.70 2.48
CA TYR A 93 -17.11 11.69 3.20
C TYR A 93 -17.19 10.63 4.29
N CYS A 94 -16.15 9.80 4.42
CA CYS A 94 -16.17 8.63 5.27
C CYS A 94 -15.41 8.79 6.59
N ASN A 95 -15.83 7.99 7.57
CA ASN A 95 -15.05 7.70 8.76
C ASN A 95 -13.81 6.90 8.35
N MET A 96 -12.63 7.51 8.43
CA MET A 96 -11.38 6.93 7.92
C MET A 96 -11.00 5.63 8.66
N LYS A 97 -11.28 5.53 9.97
CA LYS A 97 -11.03 4.33 10.76
C LYS A 97 -11.83 3.15 10.23
N ARG A 98 -13.15 3.33 10.08
CA ARG A 98 -14.06 2.25 9.64
C ARG A 98 -13.81 1.87 8.20
N PHE A 99 -13.57 2.85 7.34
CA PHE A 99 -13.31 2.64 5.92
C PHE A 99 -12.03 1.83 5.70
N MET A 100 -10.94 2.25 6.34
CA MET A 100 -9.65 1.54 6.26
C MET A 100 -9.74 0.14 6.89
N ALA A 101 -10.36 -0.01 8.06
CA ALA A 101 -10.49 -1.31 8.73
C ALA A 101 -11.29 -2.31 7.89
N THR A 102 -12.39 -1.88 7.25
CA THR A 102 -13.20 -2.74 6.38
C THR A 102 -12.39 -3.25 5.19
N GLY A 103 -11.65 -2.35 4.52
CA GLY A 103 -10.82 -2.74 3.38
C GLY A 103 -9.80 -3.82 3.75
N LEU A 104 -9.09 -3.64 4.86
CA LEU A 104 -8.09 -4.60 5.30
C LEU A 104 -8.70 -5.91 5.81
N PHE A 105 -9.82 -5.85 6.54
CA PHE A 105 -10.52 -7.04 7.02
C PHE A 105 -11.01 -7.93 5.88
N ILE A 106 -11.65 -7.34 4.85
CA ILE A 106 -12.12 -8.12 3.70
C ILE A 106 -10.93 -8.62 2.87
N SER A 107 -9.86 -7.84 2.75
CA SER A 107 -8.61 -8.28 2.11
C SER A 107 -8.00 -9.50 2.83
N ALA A 108 -8.02 -9.51 4.16
CA ALA A 108 -7.61 -10.66 4.97
C ALA A 108 -8.52 -11.87 4.73
N ALA A 109 -9.84 -11.68 4.71
CA ALA A 109 -10.80 -12.74 4.44
C ALA A 109 -10.61 -13.35 3.04
N VAL A 110 -10.34 -12.53 2.02
CA VAL A 110 -10.02 -13.00 0.67
C VAL A 110 -8.77 -13.89 0.68
N ASN A 111 -7.68 -13.44 1.32
CA ASN A 111 -6.47 -14.25 1.44
C ASN A 111 -6.76 -15.57 2.18
N LEU A 112 -7.54 -15.54 3.26
CA LEU A 112 -7.92 -16.75 4.00
C LEU A 112 -8.68 -17.73 3.12
N ILE A 113 -9.65 -17.26 2.32
CA ILE A 113 -10.43 -18.10 1.40
C ILE A 113 -9.52 -18.69 0.32
N MET A 114 -8.57 -17.91 -0.23
CA MET A 114 -7.64 -18.43 -1.24
C MET A 114 -6.73 -19.52 -0.68
N GLY A 115 -6.20 -19.36 0.54
CA GLY A 115 -5.45 -20.41 1.22
C GLY A 115 -6.31 -21.65 1.50
N ALA A 116 -7.53 -21.45 1.97
CA ALA A 116 -8.48 -22.56 2.21
C ALA A 116 -8.79 -23.34 0.92
N LEU A 117 -9.03 -22.67 -0.21
CA LEU A 117 -9.25 -23.31 -1.50
C LEU A 117 -8.07 -24.17 -1.92
N GLY A 118 -6.84 -23.78 -1.58
CA GLY A 118 -5.65 -24.57 -1.83
C GLY A 118 -5.67 -25.91 -1.11
N PHE A 119 -5.99 -25.93 0.17
CA PHE A 119 -6.10 -27.20 0.93
C PHE A 119 -7.16 -28.16 0.37
N PHE A 120 -8.23 -27.64 -0.21
CA PHE A 120 -9.27 -28.47 -0.82
C PHE A 120 -8.96 -28.89 -2.26
N HIS A 121 -7.95 -28.29 -2.91
CA HIS A 121 -7.57 -28.68 -4.27
C HIS A 121 -7.11 -30.15 -4.33
N GLY A 122 -6.14 -30.53 -3.50
CA GLY A 122 -5.60 -31.89 -3.49
C GLY A 122 -6.61 -32.94 -3.06
N PRO A 123 -7.18 -32.91 -1.84
CA PRO A 123 -8.08 -33.94 -1.32
C PRO A 123 -9.47 -33.94 -1.97
N ALA A 124 -10.02 -32.77 -2.32
CA ALA A 124 -11.36 -32.63 -2.87
C ALA A 124 -11.39 -32.72 -4.40
N GLY A 125 -10.22 -32.72 -5.06
CA GLY A 125 -10.14 -32.80 -6.52
C GLY A 125 -10.78 -31.64 -7.25
N LEU A 126 -10.72 -30.42 -6.69
CA LEU A 126 -11.25 -29.20 -7.33
C LEU A 126 -10.57 -28.98 -8.69
N PRO A 127 -11.34 -28.80 -9.79
CA PRO A 127 -10.76 -28.55 -11.10
C PRO A 127 -9.93 -27.25 -11.11
N SER A 128 -8.75 -27.26 -11.74
CA SER A 128 -7.86 -26.07 -11.88
C SER A 128 -8.58 -24.87 -12.47
N MET A 129 -9.55 -25.08 -13.38
CA MET A 129 -10.36 -24.00 -13.95
C MET A 129 -11.24 -23.31 -12.91
N LEU A 130 -11.79 -24.05 -11.96
CA LEU A 130 -12.59 -23.48 -10.87
C LEU A 130 -11.69 -22.66 -9.94
N ILE A 131 -10.49 -23.14 -9.61
CA ILE A 131 -9.51 -22.40 -8.82
C ILE A 131 -9.09 -21.11 -9.54
N PHE A 132 -8.82 -21.18 -10.85
CA PHE A 132 -8.49 -20.00 -11.64
C PHE A 132 -9.59 -18.92 -11.56
N ILE A 133 -10.85 -19.31 -11.79
CA ILE A 133 -11.99 -18.37 -11.74
C ILE A 133 -12.15 -17.82 -10.32
N ALA A 134 -12.11 -18.66 -9.30
CA ALA A 134 -12.23 -18.26 -7.91
C ALA A 134 -11.10 -17.27 -7.52
N PHE A 135 -9.86 -17.58 -7.88
CA PHE A 135 -8.72 -16.71 -7.61
C PHE A 135 -8.82 -15.40 -8.36
N ALA A 136 -9.26 -15.38 -9.62
CA ALA A 136 -9.43 -14.15 -10.39
C ALA A 136 -10.49 -13.23 -9.77
N VAL A 137 -11.63 -13.79 -9.35
CA VAL A 137 -12.72 -13.03 -8.69
C VAL A 137 -12.27 -12.54 -7.32
N LEU A 138 -11.72 -13.41 -6.49
CA LEU A 138 -11.25 -13.07 -5.14
C LEU A 138 -10.13 -12.02 -5.20
N TRP A 139 -9.19 -12.16 -6.14
CA TRP A 139 -8.09 -11.21 -6.29
C TRP A 139 -8.56 -9.87 -6.83
N GLY A 140 -9.59 -9.85 -7.68
CA GLY A 140 -10.29 -8.63 -8.07
C GLY A 140 -10.96 -7.94 -6.89
N ILE A 141 -11.68 -8.69 -6.02
CA ILE A 141 -12.24 -8.16 -4.77
C ILE A 141 -11.12 -7.62 -3.88
N ASN A 142 -10.01 -8.35 -3.73
CA ASN A 142 -8.85 -7.87 -3.00
C ASN A 142 -8.35 -6.51 -3.56
N GLY A 143 -8.30 -6.35 -4.88
CA GLY A 143 -7.93 -5.10 -5.53
C GLY A 143 -8.78 -3.91 -5.09
N TRP A 144 -10.10 -4.07 -5.06
CA TRP A 144 -11.01 -3.03 -4.55
C TRP A 144 -10.75 -2.73 -3.08
N MET A 145 -10.64 -3.74 -2.23
CA MET A 145 -10.42 -3.59 -0.80
C MET A 145 -9.06 -2.94 -0.48
N GLN A 146 -8.03 -3.30 -1.24
CA GLN A 146 -6.71 -2.67 -1.15
C GLN A 146 -6.72 -1.18 -1.48
N SER A 147 -7.61 -0.73 -2.36
CA SER A 147 -7.76 0.68 -2.71
C SER A 147 -8.35 1.54 -1.58
N MET A 148 -8.96 0.92 -0.57
CA MET A 148 -9.52 1.58 0.62
C MET A 148 -8.47 1.91 1.69
N GLY A 149 -7.20 1.58 1.50
CA GLY A 149 -6.15 1.81 2.50
C GLY A 149 -5.51 3.19 2.45
N SER A 150 -5.04 3.60 1.27
CA SER A 150 -4.27 4.86 1.08
C SER A 150 -5.10 6.13 1.29
N PRO A 151 -6.30 6.30 0.70
CA PRO A 151 -7.05 7.54 0.83
C PRO A 151 -7.34 7.92 2.30
N PRO A 152 -7.89 7.03 3.16
CA PRO A 152 -8.10 7.38 4.57
C PRO A 152 -6.80 7.69 5.30
N GLY A 153 -5.69 7.02 4.98
CA GLY A 153 -4.38 7.32 5.56
C GLY A 153 -3.94 8.75 5.27
N VAL A 154 -4.08 9.20 4.03
CA VAL A 154 -3.75 10.59 3.63
C VAL A 154 -4.72 11.60 4.25
N ILE A 155 -6.03 11.30 4.27
CA ILE A 155 -7.03 12.15 4.90
C ILE A 155 -6.75 12.30 6.40
N SER A 156 -6.23 11.25 7.07
CA SER A 156 -5.85 11.33 8.48
C SER A 156 -4.81 12.42 8.74
N LEU A 157 -3.87 12.63 7.80
CA LEU A 157 -2.88 13.70 7.93
C LEU A 157 -3.51 15.09 7.89
N SER A 158 -4.52 15.29 7.04
CA SER A 158 -5.22 16.59 6.98
C SER A 158 -6.08 16.86 8.22
N ARG A 159 -6.63 15.81 8.84
CA ARG A 159 -7.48 15.94 10.03
C ARG A 159 -6.70 16.07 11.34
N TRP A 160 -5.48 15.49 11.41
CA TRP A 160 -4.70 15.40 12.64
C TRP A 160 -3.43 16.26 12.65
N PHE A 161 -3.00 16.81 11.52
CA PHE A 161 -1.74 17.57 11.43
C PHE A 161 -1.95 18.95 10.82
N PRO A 162 -1.27 20.00 11.37
CA PRO A 162 -1.22 21.31 10.75
C PRO A 162 -0.50 21.23 9.39
N ARG A 163 -0.81 22.13 8.49
CA ARG A 163 -0.26 22.17 7.12
C ARG A 163 1.27 22.15 7.11
N SER A 164 1.89 22.87 8.02
CA SER A 164 3.35 22.95 8.16
C SER A 164 4.05 21.62 8.43
N LYS A 165 3.33 20.62 8.95
CA LYS A 165 3.88 19.29 9.29
C LYS A 165 3.42 18.17 8.35
N ARG A 166 2.39 18.38 7.53
CA ARG A 166 1.79 17.33 6.67
C ARG A 166 2.80 16.69 5.74
N GLY A 167 3.70 17.49 5.14
CA GLY A 167 4.72 16.98 4.21
C GLY A 167 5.63 15.94 4.85
N THR A 168 6.19 16.22 6.03
CA THR A 168 7.07 15.30 6.76
C THR A 168 6.33 13.98 7.10
N TYR A 169 5.12 14.07 7.66
CA TYR A 169 4.36 12.88 8.02
C TYR A 169 3.85 12.11 6.80
N TYR A 170 3.55 12.81 5.69
CA TYR A 170 3.23 12.17 4.42
C TYR A 170 4.40 11.37 3.87
N SER A 171 5.63 11.88 3.93
CA SER A 171 6.83 11.15 3.50
C SER A 171 7.04 9.86 4.30
N ILE A 172 6.83 9.91 5.62
CA ILE A 172 6.89 8.71 6.48
C ILE A 172 5.78 7.72 6.09
N PHE A 173 4.54 8.20 5.94
CA PHE A 173 3.43 7.35 5.51
C PHE A 173 3.66 6.74 4.12
N SER A 174 4.28 7.48 3.20
CA SER A 174 4.59 7.02 1.84
C SER A 174 5.68 5.96 1.78
N SER A 175 6.44 5.72 2.87
CA SER A 175 7.39 4.62 2.94
C SER A 175 6.76 3.27 3.31
N THR A 176 5.51 3.28 3.80
CA THR A 176 4.80 2.06 4.25
C THR A 176 4.67 0.96 3.19
N PRO A 177 4.48 1.27 1.88
CA PRO A 177 4.48 0.25 0.84
C PRO A 177 5.74 -0.61 0.84
N TYR A 178 6.89 0.02 0.93
CA TYR A 178 8.17 -0.69 0.92
C TYR A 178 8.38 -1.52 2.20
N VAL A 179 7.97 -0.99 3.36
CA VAL A 179 8.00 -1.75 4.62
C VAL A 179 7.10 -2.98 4.51
N GLY A 180 5.90 -2.83 3.98
CA GLY A 180 4.96 -3.93 3.80
C GLY A 180 5.41 -4.95 2.75
N GLU A 181 6.03 -4.50 1.65
CA GLU A 181 6.66 -5.36 0.64
C GLU A 181 7.80 -6.17 1.27
N PHE A 182 8.72 -5.53 2.00
CA PHE A 182 9.79 -6.22 2.71
C PHE A 182 9.26 -7.31 3.65
N LEU A 183 8.30 -6.96 4.52
CA LEU A 183 7.69 -7.91 5.46
C LEU A 183 7.01 -9.06 4.71
N SER A 184 6.29 -8.76 3.63
CA SER A 184 5.60 -9.77 2.84
C SER A 184 6.58 -10.78 2.24
N PHE A 185 7.61 -10.30 1.53
CA PHE A 185 8.54 -11.21 0.87
C PHE A 185 9.33 -12.07 1.86
N ILE A 186 9.79 -11.51 2.98
CA ILE A 186 10.50 -12.29 4.00
C ILE A 186 9.56 -13.28 4.68
N ILE A 187 8.46 -12.82 5.26
CA ILE A 187 7.58 -13.67 6.07
C ILE A 187 6.88 -14.71 5.19
N THR A 188 6.28 -14.27 4.08
CA THR A 188 5.55 -15.18 3.18
C THR A 188 6.53 -16.15 2.50
N GLY A 189 7.73 -15.68 2.10
CA GLY A 189 8.75 -16.54 1.50
C GLY A 189 9.20 -17.66 2.44
N MET A 190 9.52 -17.35 3.70
CA MET A 190 9.88 -18.35 4.71
C MET A 190 8.73 -19.35 4.98
N VAL A 191 7.52 -18.86 5.11
CA VAL A 191 6.36 -19.71 5.40
C VAL A 191 6.02 -20.61 4.22
N VAL A 192 6.05 -20.09 3.00
CA VAL A 192 5.81 -20.89 1.77
C VAL A 192 6.90 -21.95 1.59
N GLY A 193 8.16 -21.60 1.82
CA GLY A 193 9.27 -22.58 1.72
C GLY A 193 9.20 -23.69 2.75
N ALA A 194 8.65 -23.43 3.94
CA ALA A 194 8.56 -24.42 5.02
C ALA A 194 7.28 -25.27 5.02
N PHE A 195 6.13 -24.68 4.62
CA PHE A 195 4.82 -25.28 4.85
C PHE A 195 3.97 -25.46 3.57
N GLY A 196 4.35 -24.83 2.46
CA GLY A 196 3.58 -24.83 1.22
C GLY A 196 2.91 -23.48 0.92
N TRP A 197 2.46 -23.35 -0.32
CA TRP A 197 1.96 -22.08 -0.85
C TRP A 197 0.63 -21.62 -0.21
N GLU A 198 -0.21 -22.52 0.25
CA GLU A 198 -1.47 -22.24 0.92
C GLU A 198 -1.25 -21.41 2.17
N TYR A 199 -0.20 -21.74 2.92
CA TYR A 199 0.18 -21.01 4.14
C TYR A 199 0.69 -19.59 3.84
N GLY A 200 1.14 -19.31 2.61
CA GLY A 200 1.47 -17.95 2.17
C GLY A 200 0.25 -17.03 2.21
N PHE A 201 -0.93 -17.52 1.82
CA PHE A 201 -2.18 -16.77 1.96
C PHE A 201 -2.68 -16.72 3.40
N ILE A 202 -2.50 -17.80 4.17
CA ILE A 202 -2.93 -17.84 5.59
C ILE A 202 -2.14 -16.80 6.43
N VAL A 203 -0.82 -16.72 6.25
CA VAL A 203 -0.02 -15.71 6.97
C VAL A 203 -0.35 -14.29 6.55
N ALA A 204 -0.66 -14.07 5.27
CA ALA A 204 -1.15 -12.78 4.80
C ALA A 204 -2.52 -12.42 5.41
N ALA A 205 -3.42 -13.39 5.52
CA ALA A 205 -4.71 -13.21 6.20
C ALA A 205 -4.52 -12.85 7.68
N ALA A 206 -3.64 -13.55 8.40
CA ALA A 206 -3.31 -13.25 9.79
C ALA A 206 -2.76 -11.82 9.95
N ALA A 207 -1.84 -11.40 9.09
CA ALA A 207 -1.31 -10.04 9.06
C ALA A 207 -2.42 -9.00 8.83
N GLY A 208 -3.34 -9.25 7.90
CA GLY A 208 -4.47 -8.37 7.63
C GLY A 208 -5.45 -8.26 8.79
N LEU A 209 -5.73 -9.37 9.51
CA LEU A 209 -6.56 -9.35 10.72
C LEU A 209 -5.90 -8.55 11.84
N VAL A 210 -4.59 -8.75 12.08
CA VAL A 210 -3.81 -7.94 13.03
C VAL A 210 -3.86 -6.47 12.66
N GLY A 211 -3.65 -6.13 11.38
CA GLY A 211 -3.72 -4.75 10.90
C GLY A 211 -5.10 -4.12 11.09
N SER A 212 -6.17 -4.89 10.84
CA SER A 212 -7.56 -4.44 11.08
C SER A 212 -7.80 -4.16 12.57
N ALA A 213 -7.32 -5.02 13.45
CA ALA A 213 -7.39 -4.80 14.90
C ALA A 213 -6.59 -3.55 15.32
N VAL A 214 -5.39 -3.35 14.76
CA VAL A 214 -4.58 -2.13 15.00
C VAL A 214 -5.35 -0.88 14.59
N ILE A 215 -6.00 -0.86 13.42
CA ILE A 215 -6.82 0.28 13.00
C ILE A 215 -7.96 0.52 14.00
N LEU A 216 -8.69 -0.53 14.36
CA LEU A 216 -9.84 -0.43 15.26
C LEU A 216 -9.46 0.02 16.67
N LEU A 217 -8.29 -0.34 17.15
CA LEU A 217 -7.82 0.01 18.50
C LEU A 217 -7.13 1.37 18.54
N PHE A 218 -6.30 1.69 17.55
CA PHE A 218 -5.38 2.83 17.62
C PHE A 218 -5.78 4.04 16.79
N VAL A 219 -6.51 3.88 15.68
CA VAL A 219 -6.88 4.99 14.81
C VAL A 219 -8.13 5.68 15.34
N SER A 220 -8.12 7.01 15.36
CA SER A 220 -9.28 7.85 15.64
C SER A 220 -9.61 8.71 14.42
N ASP A 221 -10.90 8.93 14.15
CA ASP A 221 -11.36 9.59 12.95
C ASP A 221 -10.99 11.08 12.90
N THR A 222 -11.43 11.84 13.89
CA THR A 222 -11.15 13.28 14.00
C THR A 222 -10.83 13.67 15.44
N PRO A 223 -10.09 14.77 15.69
CA PRO A 223 -9.87 15.31 17.03
C PRO A 223 -11.19 15.61 17.75
N GLU A 224 -12.13 16.23 17.04
CA GLU A 224 -13.45 16.63 17.58
C GLU A 224 -14.27 15.42 18.05
N SER A 225 -14.13 14.28 17.41
CA SER A 225 -14.78 13.03 17.85
C SER A 225 -14.27 12.51 19.18
N LYS A 226 -13.15 13.06 19.67
CA LYS A 226 -12.52 12.77 20.96
C LYS A 226 -12.63 13.93 21.96
N GLY A 227 -13.50 14.90 21.70
CA GLY A 227 -13.69 16.07 22.56
C GLY A 227 -12.58 17.12 22.48
N LEU A 228 -11.67 16.99 21.52
CA LEU A 228 -10.62 17.97 21.30
C LEU A 228 -11.12 19.10 20.39
N PRO A 229 -10.50 20.31 20.45
CA PRO A 229 -10.71 21.34 19.46
C PRO A 229 -10.30 20.92 18.04
N SER A 230 -10.73 21.67 17.02
CA SER A 230 -10.34 21.43 15.65
C SER A 230 -8.83 21.63 15.45
N ILE A 231 -8.25 21.02 14.39
CA ILE A 231 -6.83 21.18 14.10
C ILE A 231 -6.46 22.65 13.87
N TYR A 232 -7.36 23.47 13.34
CA TYR A 232 -7.13 24.90 13.11
C TYR A 232 -7.03 25.69 14.42
N GLU A 233 -7.90 25.38 15.39
CA GLU A 233 -7.86 25.96 16.74
C GLU A 233 -6.60 25.52 17.50
N LEU A 234 -6.21 24.21 17.36
CA LEU A 234 -5.02 23.66 18.01
C LEU A 234 -3.70 24.20 17.45
N SER A 235 -3.64 24.52 16.15
CA SER A 235 -2.44 24.99 15.49
C SER A 235 -2.34 26.52 15.37
N GLY A 236 -3.44 27.24 15.59
CA GLY A 236 -3.55 28.67 15.31
C GLY A 236 -3.53 29.03 13.82
N GLU A 237 -3.62 28.02 12.92
CA GLU A 237 -3.64 28.25 11.48
C GLU A 237 -5.03 28.72 11.04
N GLN A 238 -5.08 29.73 10.19
CA GLN A 238 -6.34 30.18 9.60
C GLN A 238 -6.81 29.22 8.51
N LYS A 239 -8.12 29.02 8.44
CA LYS A 239 -8.73 28.28 7.32
C LYS A 239 -8.54 29.07 6.03
N THR A 240 -8.04 28.40 4.99
CA THR A 240 -7.96 29.00 3.66
C THR A 240 -9.33 28.97 2.96
N LYS A 241 -9.41 29.59 1.79
CA LYS A 241 -10.63 29.55 0.95
C LYS A 241 -10.99 28.11 0.59
N GLU A 242 -9.99 27.30 0.28
CA GLU A 242 -10.18 25.89 -0.06
C GLU A 242 -10.74 25.07 1.11
N ASP A 243 -10.31 25.35 2.35
CA ASP A 243 -10.84 24.67 3.55
C ASP A 243 -12.31 25.01 3.83
N GLN A 244 -12.79 26.14 3.30
CA GLN A 244 -14.17 26.60 3.44
C GLN A 244 -15.07 26.15 2.28
N MET A 245 -14.47 25.66 1.19
CA MET A 245 -15.22 25.17 0.02
C MET A 245 -15.86 23.81 0.32
N ALA A 246 -17.02 23.59 -0.31
CA ALA A 246 -17.65 22.27 -0.26
C ALA A 246 -16.73 21.22 -0.93
N THR A 247 -16.60 20.04 -0.32
CA THR A 247 -15.77 18.93 -0.83
C THR A 247 -16.06 18.63 -2.31
N LYS A 248 -17.33 18.66 -2.71
CA LYS A 248 -17.74 18.42 -4.10
C LYS A 248 -17.18 19.46 -5.09
N GLU A 249 -17.07 20.71 -4.68
CA GLU A 249 -16.52 21.77 -5.52
C GLU A 249 -15.01 21.61 -5.68
N LEU A 250 -14.31 21.29 -4.59
CA LEU A 250 -12.89 20.97 -4.64
C LEU A 250 -12.60 19.80 -5.56
N GLN A 251 -13.36 18.71 -5.46
CA GLN A 251 -13.23 17.55 -6.34
C GLN A 251 -13.41 17.92 -7.80
N LYS A 252 -14.38 18.80 -8.12
CA LYS A 252 -14.61 19.29 -9.49
C LYS A 252 -13.43 20.13 -10.02
N ILE A 253 -12.84 20.98 -9.18
CA ILE A 253 -11.65 21.78 -9.54
C ILE A 253 -10.48 20.86 -9.86
N VAL A 254 -10.19 19.87 -8.99
CA VAL A 254 -9.12 18.89 -9.18
C VAL A 254 -9.28 18.15 -10.50
N LEU A 255 -10.47 17.62 -10.79
CA LEU A 255 -10.73 16.86 -12.02
C LEU A 255 -10.60 17.70 -13.30
N ARG A 256 -10.79 19.02 -13.22
CA ARG A 256 -10.68 19.93 -14.36
C ARG A 256 -9.27 20.46 -14.59
N HIS A 257 -8.37 20.31 -13.62
CA HIS A 257 -7.03 20.86 -13.72
C HIS A 257 -6.10 19.96 -14.58
N PRO A 258 -5.60 20.41 -15.74
CA PRO A 258 -4.85 19.56 -16.67
C PRO A 258 -3.56 19.03 -16.07
N GLY A 259 -2.89 19.79 -15.19
CA GLY A 259 -1.68 19.35 -14.49
C GLY A 259 -1.89 18.09 -13.66
N ILE A 260 -3.08 17.86 -13.11
CA ILE A 260 -3.40 16.63 -12.37
C ILE A 260 -3.34 15.40 -13.28
N TRP A 261 -3.84 15.51 -14.51
CA TRP A 261 -3.81 14.40 -15.48
C TRP A 261 -2.40 14.11 -16.00
N ILE A 262 -1.56 15.14 -16.16
CA ILE A 262 -0.14 14.96 -16.52
C ILE A 262 0.60 14.21 -15.41
N ILE A 263 0.42 14.61 -14.15
CA ILE A 263 1.02 13.94 -12.99
C ILE A 263 0.48 12.49 -12.87
N ALA A 264 -0.81 12.29 -13.06
CA ALA A 264 -1.41 10.96 -13.02
C ALA A 264 -0.85 10.04 -14.10
N LEU A 265 -0.67 10.53 -15.33
CA LEU A 265 -0.09 9.77 -16.43
C LEU A 265 1.40 9.43 -16.16
N SER A 266 2.19 10.40 -15.69
CA SER A 266 3.58 10.16 -15.30
C SER A 266 3.68 9.11 -14.20
N SER A 267 2.84 9.20 -13.17
CA SER A 267 2.77 8.21 -12.09
C SER A 267 2.40 6.83 -12.62
N ALA A 268 1.51 6.72 -13.62
CA ALA A 268 1.12 5.44 -14.20
C ALA A 268 2.33 4.68 -14.77
N PHE A 269 3.21 5.34 -15.51
CA PHE A 269 4.42 4.71 -16.06
C PHE A 269 5.39 4.25 -14.97
N ILE A 270 5.57 5.04 -13.91
CA ILE A 270 6.39 4.67 -12.75
C ILE A 270 5.82 3.43 -12.07
N TYR A 271 4.51 3.40 -11.82
CA TYR A 271 3.86 2.28 -11.16
C TYR A 271 3.83 1.00 -12.01
N ILE A 272 3.77 1.10 -13.35
CA ILE A 272 3.88 -0.07 -14.24
C ILE A 272 5.20 -0.79 -13.99
N THR A 273 6.33 -0.08 -14.01
CA THR A 273 7.65 -0.68 -13.79
C THR A 273 7.81 -1.21 -12.35
N LYS A 274 7.37 -0.44 -11.37
CA LYS A 274 7.42 -0.85 -9.96
C LYS A 274 6.64 -2.14 -9.72
N TYR A 275 5.39 -2.21 -10.16
CA TYR A 275 4.55 -3.40 -9.95
C TYR A 275 4.95 -4.59 -10.81
N ALA A 276 5.61 -4.37 -11.96
CA ALA A 276 6.20 -5.45 -12.74
C ALA A 276 7.28 -6.17 -11.92
N VAL A 277 8.21 -5.43 -11.31
CA VAL A 277 9.28 -6.01 -10.47
C VAL A 277 8.69 -6.63 -9.20
N ALA A 278 7.84 -5.93 -8.46
CA ALA A 278 7.24 -6.46 -7.24
C ALA A 278 6.32 -7.67 -7.49
N GLY A 279 5.60 -7.68 -8.60
CA GLY A 279 4.66 -8.75 -8.94
C GLY A 279 5.28 -9.99 -9.58
N TRP A 280 6.35 -9.82 -10.35
CA TRP A 280 6.95 -10.88 -11.16
C TRP A 280 8.42 -11.14 -10.86
N GLY A 281 9.07 -10.29 -10.07
CA GLY A 281 10.50 -10.38 -9.79
C GLY A 281 10.92 -11.71 -9.17
N VAL A 282 10.15 -12.23 -8.22
CA VAL A 282 10.42 -13.55 -7.60
C VAL A 282 10.35 -14.65 -8.66
N LEU A 283 9.27 -14.71 -9.46
CA LEU A 283 9.13 -15.71 -10.52
C LEU A 283 10.22 -15.57 -11.58
N PHE A 284 10.59 -14.34 -11.97
CA PHE A 284 11.66 -14.07 -12.91
C PHE A 284 13.01 -14.60 -12.40
N LEU A 285 13.34 -14.35 -11.13
CA LEU A 285 14.57 -14.85 -10.51
C LEU A 285 14.60 -16.39 -10.49
N GLN A 286 13.46 -17.02 -10.20
CA GLN A 286 13.38 -18.48 -10.17
C GLN A 286 13.47 -19.11 -11.57
N LYS A 287 12.77 -18.56 -12.58
CA LYS A 287 12.68 -19.16 -13.93
C LYS A 287 13.75 -18.75 -14.89
N ALA A 288 14.24 -17.50 -14.83
CA ALA A 288 15.21 -16.96 -15.79
C ALA A 288 16.64 -16.93 -15.23
N LYS A 289 16.78 -17.00 -13.90
CA LYS A 289 18.10 -16.93 -13.24
C LYS A 289 18.36 -18.10 -12.27
N ASP A 290 17.44 -19.09 -12.21
CA ASP A 290 17.55 -20.35 -11.47
C ASP A 290 17.79 -20.19 -9.95
N PHE A 291 17.34 -19.08 -9.34
CA PHE A 291 17.42 -18.89 -7.89
C PHE A 291 16.34 -19.72 -7.18
N PRO A 292 16.67 -20.34 -6.02
CA PRO A 292 15.65 -20.94 -5.17
C PRO A 292 14.70 -19.90 -4.60
N LEU A 293 13.48 -20.32 -4.20
CA LEU A 293 12.43 -19.41 -3.72
C LEU A 293 12.91 -18.51 -2.59
N GLU A 294 13.67 -19.07 -1.64
CA GLU A 294 14.16 -18.33 -0.49
C GLU A 294 15.09 -17.18 -0.91
N GLU A 295 16.07 -17.44 -1.78
CA GLU A 295 16.97 -16.41 -2.29
C GLU A 295 16.22 -15.37 -3.14
N ALA A 296 15.32 -15.82 -4.02
CA ALA A 296 14.53 -14.94 -4.87
C ALA A 296 13.65 -13.98 -4.05
N THR A 297 13.01 -14.47 -2.99
CA THR A 297 12.21 -13.62 -2.08
C THR A 297 13.06 -12.66 -1.27
N GLN A 298 14.24 -13.10 -0.80
CA GLN A 298 15.18 -12.23 -0.09
C GLN A 298 15.72 -11.11 -1.00
N ILE A 299 16.09 -11.42 -2.26
CA ILE A 299 16.56 -10.41 -3.22
C ILE A 299 15.51 -9.30 -3.38
N ILE A 300 14.26 -9.66 -3.59
CA ILE A 300 13.16 -8.68 -3.75
C ILE A 300 12.87 -7.95 -2.43
N ALA A 301 12.92 -8.64 -1.29
CA ALA A 301 12.73 -8.02 0.02
C ALA A 301 13.78 -6.95 0.32
N PHE A 302 15.07 -7.26 0.14
CA PHE A 302 16.14 -6.28 0.34
C PHE A 302 15.99 -5.07 -0.56
N SER A 303 15.57 -5.26 -1.81
CA SER A 303 15.30 -4.15 -2.72
C SER A 303 14.23 -3.19 -2.17
N ALA A 304 13.19 -3.72 -1.53
CA ALA A 304 12.14 -2.90 -0.92
C ALA A 304 12.70 -2.01 0.21
N ALA A 305 13.65 -2.51 1.01
CA ALA A 305 14.32 -1.69 2.03
C ALA A 305 15.04 -0.47 1.42
N PHE A 306 15.67 -0.62 0.25
CA PHE A 306 16.29 0.50 -0.47
C PHE A 306 15.27 1.48 -1.06
N GLY A 307 14.04 1.04 -1.34
CA GLY A 307 12.94 1.91 -1.71
C GLY A 307 12.56 2.91 -0.60
N VAL A 308 12.62 2.48 0.69
CA VAL A 308 12.46 3.39 1.83
C VAL A 308 13.53 4.47 1.81
N VAL A 309 14.79 4.07 1.62
CA VAL A 309 15.93 5.00 1.55
C VAL A 309 15.73 5.99 0.40
N GLY A 310 15.33 5.52 -0.79
CA GLY A 310 15.03 6.37 -1.96
C GLY A 310 13.96 7.42 -1.65
N THR A 311 12.87 7.02 -1.00
CA THR A 311 11.78 7.94 -0.64
C THR A 311 12.23 9.02 0.35
N VAL A 312 13.09 8.70 1.30
CA VAL A 312 13.68 9.69 2.22
C VAL A 312 14.67 10.60 1.50
N LEU A 313 15.51 10.03 0.63
CA LEU A 313 16.48 10.80 -0.16
C LEU A 313 15.82 11.76 -1.13
N ALA A 314 14.63 11.46 -1.65
CA ALA A 314 13.88 12.31 -2.58
C ALA A 314 13.73 13.74 -2.07
N GLY A 315 13.25 13.87 -0.82
CA GLY A 315 13.09 15.17 -0.18
C GLY A 315 14.43 15.89 0.01
N TRP A 316 15.43 15.17 0.53
CA TRP A 316 16.76 15.73 0.79
C TRP A 316 17.47 16.16 -0.51
N LEU A 317 17.42 15.36 -1.57
CA LEU A 317 17.98 15.70 -2.89
C LEU A 317 17.32 16.96 -3.46
N SER A 318 15.99 16.99 -3.48
CA SER A 318 15.23 18.14 -3.99
C SER A 318 15.58 19.43 -3.23
N ASP A 319 15.57 19.40 -1.90
CA ASP A 319 15.71 20.59 -1.09
C ASP A 319 17.17 21.09 -1.02
N ARG A 320 18.13 20.17 -0.82
CA ARG A 320 19.54 20.51 -0.57
C ARG A 320 20.38 20.65 -1.84
N ILE A 321 20.24 19.72 -2.79
CA ILE A 321 21.07 19.68 -4.00
C ILE A 321 20.42 20.48 -5.12
N PHE A 322 19.13 20.28 -5.34
CA PHE A 322 18.42 20.91 -6.47
C PHE A 322 17.63 22.17 -6.09
N LYS A 323 17.84 22.72 -4.87
CA LYS A 323 17.28 24.01 -4.40
C LYS A 323 15.76 24.13 -4.59
N GLY A 324 15.03 23.03 -4.36
CA GLY A 324 13.58 22.95 -4.51
C GLY A 324 13.08 22.54 -5.91
N ASP A 325 13.97 22.38 -6.89
CA ASP A 325 13.62 21.83 -8.20
C ASP A 325 13.32 20.31 -8.06
N ARG A 326 12.12 19.90 -8.36
CA ARG A 326 11.68 18.49 -8.29
C ARG A 326 11.79 17.74 -9.62
N VAL A 327 11.93 18.48 -10.72
CA VAL A 327 11.99 17.89 -12.07
C VAL A 327 13.33 17.23 -12.34
N LYS A 328 14.42 17.91 -11.99
CA LYS A 328 15.78 17.39 -12.22
C LYS A 328 16.07 16.06 -11.49
N PRO A 329 15.82 15.96 -10.17
CA PRO A 329 16.01 14.67 -9.47
C PRO A 329 15.10 13.57 -10.05
N ALA A 330 13.87 13.91 -10.47
CA ALA A 330 12.98 12.93 -11.09
C ALA A 330 13.53 12.40 -12.41
N ILE A 331 14.05 13.26 -13.30
CA ILE A 331 14.67 12.82 -14.56
C ILE A 331 15.90 11.95 -14.30
N LEU A 332 16.78 12.38 -13.38
CA LEU A 332 17.99 11.60 -13.03
C LEU A 332 17.62 10.23 -12.50
N SER A 333 16.65 10.17 -11.58
CA SER A 333 16.17 8.92 -11.01
C SER A 333 15.44 8.05 -12.01
N GLY A 334 14.73 8.64 -12.98
CA GLY A 334 14.12 7.91 -14.09
C GLY A 334 15.15 7.22 -14.95
N VAL A 335 16.25 7.91 -15.33
CA VAL A 335 17.36 7.33 -16.08
C VAL A 335 18.05 6.23 -15.27
N LEU A 336 18.31 6.47 -13.98
CA LEU A 336 18.96 5.48 -13.12
C LEU A 336 18.08 4.24 -12.93
N SER A 337 16.77 4.40 -12.79
CA SER A 337 15.84 3.26 -12.67
C SER A 337 15.78 2.43 -13.93
N PHE A 338 15.84 3.07 -15.12
CA PHE A 338 15.92 2.37 -16.38
C PHE A 338 17.20 1.54 -16.52
N ILE A 339 18.36 2.12 -16.20
CA ILE A 339 19.66 1.42 -16.22
C ILE A 339 19.64 0.24 -15.24
N ALA A 340 19.18 0.46 -14.02
CA ALA A 340 19.12 -0.56 -12.98
C ALA A 340 18.18 -1.72 -13.36
N LEU A 341 17.04 -1.40 -13.97
CA LEU A 341 16.10 -2.41 -14.48
C LEU A 341 16.72 -3.21 -15.64
N ALA A 342 17.40 -2.56 -16.56
CA ALA A 342 18.10 -3.23 -17.66
C ALA A 342 19.21 -4.18 -17.13
N LEU A 343 19.98 -3.75 -16.14
CA LEU A 343 20.96 -4.61 -15.47
C LEU A 343 20.28 -5.80 -14.78
N PHE A 344 19.18 -5.58 -14.08
CA PHE A 344 18.43 -6.67 -13.43
C PHE A 344 17.91 -7.70 -14.46
N LEU A 345 17.41 -7.26 -15.61
CA LEU A 345 16.82 -8.15 -16.60
C LEU A 345 17.88 -8.90 -17.42
N PHE A 346 18.96 -8.23 -17.82
CA PHE A 346 19.88 -8.73 -18.85
C PHE A 346 21.28 -9.05 -18.32
N ALA A 347 21.72 -8.46 -17.21
CA ALA A 347 23.04 -8.78 -16.68
C ALA A 347 23.01 -10.11 -15.89
N GLY A 348 24.07 -10.90 -16.07
CA GLY A 348 24.33 -12.07 -15.24
C GLY A 348 24.78 -11.65 -13.84
N GLY A 349 25.02 -12.65 -13.00
CA GLY A 349 25.58 -12.46 -11.66
C GLY A 349 24.85 -13.29 -10.61
N GLY A 350 25.54 -13.56 -9.50
CA GLY A 350 25.00 -14.30 -8.37
C GLY A 350 24.05 -13.46 -7.50
N TYR A 351 23.75 -14.02 -6.33
CA TYR A 351 22.82 -13.47 -5.34
C TYR A 351 23.09 -11.99 -5.01
N VAL A 352 24.31 -11.63 -4.65
CA VAL A 352 24.68 -10.26 -4.25
C VAL A 352 24.50 -9.25 -5.38
N MET A 353 24.84 -9.63 -6.62
CA MET A 353 24.70 -8.73 -7.77
C MET A 353 23.22 -8.47 -8.11
N ASN A 354 22.35 -9.46 -7.99
CA ASN A 354 20.93 -9.27 -8.18
C ASN A 354 20.29 -8.41 -7.09
N ILE A 355 20.73 -8.56 -5.82
CA ILE A 355 20.36 -7.62 -4.75
C ILE A 355 20.76 -6.19 -5.13
N PHE A 356 21.99 -5.99 -5.60
CA PHE A 356 22.46 -4.67 -6.00
C PHE A 356 21.62 -4.05 -7.11
N TYR A 357 21.36 -4.79 -8.19
CA TYR A 357 20.57 -4.28 -9.33
C TYR A 357 19.15 -3.89 -8.93
N VAL A 358 18.45 -4.78 -8.23
CA VAL A 358 17.06 -4.51 -7.83
C VAL A 358 16.99 -3.44 -6.73
N SER A 359 17.98 -3.38 -5.84
CA SER A 359 18.06 -2.34 -4.81
C SER A 359 18.31 -0.96 -5.42
N LEU A 360 19.19 -0.87 -6.41
CA LEU A 360 19.44 0.36 -7.15
C LEU A 360 18.17 0.84 -7.90
N PHE A 361 17.43 -0.11 -8.51
CA PHE A 361 16.13 0.18 -9.12
C PHE A 361 15.13 0.73 -8.11
N SER A 362 14.95 0.04 -6.97
CA SER A 362 13.98 0.45 -5.94
C SER A 362 14.34 1.78 -5.29
N LEU A 363 15.65 2.03 -5.06
CA LEU A 363 16.14 3.33 -4.58
C LEU A 363 15.78 4.44 -5.57
N ALA A 364 16.06 4.24 -6.86
CA ALA A 364 15.77 5.23 -7.89
C ALA A 364 14.26 5.49 -8.02
N VAL A 365 13.43 4.43 -8.06
CA VAL A 365 11.96 4.55 -8.09
C VAL A 365 11.43 5.21 -6.82
N GLY A 366 12.07 5.01 -5.67
CA GLY A 366 11.71 5.67 -4.42
C GLY A 366 11.89 7.20 -4.45
N VAL A 367 12.80 7.70 -5.29
CA VAL A 367 13.03 9.15 -5.49
C VAL A 367 12.00 9.76 -6.46
N LEU A 368 11.40 8.98 -7.36
CA LEU A 368 10.38 9.41 -8.32
C LEU A 368 9.02 9.64 -7.66
#